data_3cff506533ca5084ce4d3c280cd51df2
#
_entry.id   3cff506533ca5084ce4d3c280cd51df2
#
_cell.length_a   1.000
_cell.length_b   1.000
_cell.length_c   1.000
_cell.angle_alpha   90.00
_cell.angle_beta   90.00
_cell.angle_gamma   90.00
#
_symmetry.space_group_name_H-M   'P 1'
#
loop_
_entity.id
_entity.type
_entity.pdbx_description
1 polymer ?
#
loop_
_entity_poly.entity_id
_entity_poly.type
_entity_poly.pdbx_seq_one_letter_code
_entity_poly.pdbx_strand_id
1 'polypeptide(L)'
;TTFNGFFLTKKIKFRSKNHLENLNIFLNEKIKLIDFNFNKLPKNLLNEAKKLLPKTNYIGFSLTQGNKYRKKSWSIYKFISLANKSLIKNKTPVFFIEKNQEQIIEKIKNQVPGAIFPESSSDISCPALVTALASRLDQAITIDNGIMHMISLSNIPMVVLFGPTNSSKFAPKNSYTKILDSKKIDL
;
A
#
# COMPACT_ATOMS: atom_id res chain seq x y z
N THR A 1 -25.84 -0.51 14.47
CA THR A 1 -25.84 -1.24 13.16
C THR A 1 -27.16 -1.20 12.44
N THR A 2 -28.22 -0.81 13.08
CA THR A 2 -29.59 -0.75 12.53
C THR A 2 -29.91 0.55 11.78
N PHE A 3 -29.25 1.65 12.12
CA PHE A 3 -29.52 2.96 11.53
C PHE A 3 -29.07 3.08 10.06
N ASN A 4 -27.92 2.49 9.71
CA ASN A 4 -27.39 2.56 8.32
C ASN A 4 -28.17 1.71 7.32
N GLY A 5 -29.03 0.81 7.77
CA GLY A 5 -29.86 -0.02 6.89
C GLY A 5 -31.14 0.67 6.41
N PHE A 6 -31.55 1.77 7.02
CA PHE A 6 -32.81 2.42 6.71
C PHE A 6 -32.82 3.14 5.38
N PHE A 7 -31.66 3.64 4.94
CA PHE A 7 -31.47 4.36 3.67
C PHE A 7 -31.03 3.47 2.51
N LEU A 8 -30.81 2.16 2.74
CA LEU A 8 -30.36 1.25 1.69
C LEU A 8 -31.57 0.64 0.96
N THR A 9 -31.64 0.83 -0.34
CA THR A 9 -32.67 0.25 -1.21
C THR A 9 -32.46 -1.25 -1.47
N LYS A 10 -31.23 -1.76 -1.28
CA LYS A 10 -30.86 -3.15 -1.49
C LYS A 10 -29.95 -3.66 -0.36
N LYS A 11 -30.23 -4.86 0.16
CA LYS A 11 -29.42 -5.54 1.17
C LYS A 11 -28.93 -6.89 0.65
N ILE A 12 -27.67 -7.23 0.90
CA ILE A 12 -27.12 -8.55 0.60
C ILE A 12 -27.51 -9.49 1.74
N LYS A 13 -28.26 -10.56 1.46
CA LYS A 13 -28.64 -11.58 2.45
C LYS A 13 -27.46 -12.44 2.88
N PHE A 14 -26.57 -12.79 1.94
CA PHE A 14 -25.37 -13.57 2.18
C PHE A 14 -24.14 -12.70 1.95
N ARG A 15 -23.18 -12.76 2.87
CA ARG A 15 -21.91 -12.04 2.76
C ARG A 15 -20.76 -13.02 2.57
N SER A 16 -20.08 -12.91 1.45
CA SER A 16 -18.79 -13.56 1.27
C SER A 16 -17.71 -12.91 2.16
N LYS A 17 -16.63 -13.66 2.43
CA LYS A 17 -15.42 -13.12 3.04
C LYS A 17 -14.70 -12.12 2.12
N ASN A 18 -15.00 -12.11 0.82
CA ASN A 18 -14.36 -11.30 -0.20
C ASN A 18 -15.25 -10.12 -0.61
N HIS A 19 -14.68 -8.91 -0.64
CA HIS A 19 -15.41 -7.70 -1.04
C HIS A 19 -15.85 -7.70 -2.50
N LEU A 20 -15.04 -8.23 -3.42
CA LEU A 20 -15.38 -8.32 -4.84
C LEU A 20 -16.58 -9.25 -5.06
N GLU A 21 -16.60 -10.40 -4.37
CA GLU A 21 -17.75 -11.31 -4.42
C GLU A 21 -19.00 -10.66 -3.87
N ASN A 22 -18.90 -9.89 -2.79
CA ASN A 22 -20.03 -9.13 -2.27
C ASN A 22 -20.56 -8.08 -3.28
N LEU A 23 -19.66 -7.42 -4.01
CA LEU A 23 -20.06 -6.49 -5.08
C LEU A 23 -20.73 -7.25 -6.23
N ASN A 24 -20.21 -8.37 -6.67
CA ASN A 24 -20.82 -9.21 -7.70
C ASN A 24 -22.24 -9.65 -7.32
N ILE A 25 -22.42 -10.09 -6.07
CA ILE A 25 -23.74 -10.46 -5.53
C ILE A 25 -24.68 -9.24 -5.50
N PHE A 26 -24.16 -8.09 -5.05
CA PHE A 26 -24.97 -6.88 -4.94
C PHE A 26 -25.42 -6.35 -6.29
N LEU A 27 -24.55 -6.34 -7.29
CA LEU A 27 -24.82 -5.84 -8.63
C LEU A 27 -25.52 -6.89 -9.50
N ASN A 28 -25.55 -8.15 -9.07
CA ASN A 28 -25.98 -9.30 -9.85
C ASN A 28 -25.20 -9.44 -11.19
N GLU A 29 -23.91 -9.11 -11.15
CA GLU A 29 -22.98 -9.11 -12.27
C GLU A 29 -21.62 -9.65 -11.84
N LYS A 30 -20.91 -10.26 -12.78
CA LYS A 30 -19.51 -10.67 -12.58
C LYS A 30 -18.57 -9.54 -13.01
N ILE A 31 -18.11 -8.76 -12.05
CA ILE A 31 -17.15 -7.68 -12.31
C ILE A 31 -15.84 -8.30 -12.80
N LYS A 32 -15.40 -7.90 -13.98
CA LYS A 32 -14.09 -8.25 -14.53
C LYS A 32 -13.04 -7.29 -13.99
N LEU A 33 -12.04 -7.82 -13.30
CA LEU A 33 -10.87 -7.02 -12.92
C LEU A 33 -10.04 -6.76 -14.17
N ILE A 34 -9.65 -5.53 -14.35
CA ILE A 34 -8.75 -5.08 -15.42
C ILE A 34 -7.54 -4.40 -14.77
N ASP A 35 -6.42 -4.39 -15.48
CA ASP A 35 -5.24 -3.68 -15.04
C ASP A 35 -5.50 -2.17 -14.97
N PHE A 36 -4.93 -1.54 -13.95
CA PHE A 36 -5.07 -0.10 -13.77
C PHE A 36 -4.29 0.65 -14.86
N ASN A 37 -4.99 1.54 -15.56
CA ASN A 37 -4.35 2.38 -16.59
C ASN A 37 -3.81 3.67 -15.97
N PHE A 38 -2.51 3.72 -15.69
CA PHE A 38 -1.83 4.88 -15.13
C PHE A 38 -1.93 6.14 -15.99
N ASN A 39 -2.09 6.01 -17.33
CA ASN A 39 -2.26 7.16 -18.22
C ASN A 39 -3.56 7.93 -17.99
N LYS A 40 -4.51 7.37 -17.23
CA LYS A 40 -5.73 8.05 -16.79
C LYS A 40 -5.51 8.95 -15.58
N LEU A 41 -4.37 8.85 -14.90
CA LEU A 41 -4.04 9.79 -13.84
C LEU A 41 -3.75 11.19 -14.42
N PRO A 42 -4.04 12.26 -13.67
CA PRO A 42 -3.69 13.62 -14.07
C PRO A 42 -2.19 13.75 -14.40
N LYS A 43 -1.88 14.39 -15.53
CA LYS A 43 -0.51 14.53 -16.02
C LYS A 43 0.44 15.23 -15.02
N ASN A 44 -0.07 16.20 -14.25
CA ASN A 44 0.70 16.87 -13.22
C ASN A 44 1.16 15.91 -12.13
N LEU A 45 0.35 14.92 -11.75
CA LEU A 45 0.72 13.91 -10.75
C LEU A 45 1.76 12.92 -11.29
N LEU A 46 1.65 12.53 -12.56
CA LEU A 46 2.65 11.68 -13.21
C LEU A 46 4.00 12.41 -13.34
N ASN A 47 3.98 13.70 -13.68
CA ASN A 47 5.17 14.54 -13.75
C ASN A 47 5.80 14.72 -12.36
N GLU A 48 5.00 14.97 -11.33
CA GLU A 48 5.47 15.07 -9.95
C GLU A 48 6.10 13.76 -9.48
N ALA A 49 5.45 12.62 -9.74
CA ALA A 49 6.01 11.32 -9.42
C ALA A 49 7.36 11.07 -10.12
N LYS A 50 7.50 11.48 -11.40
CA LYS A 50 8.77 11.40 -12.14
C LYS A 50 9.84 12.31 -11.56
N LYS A 51 9.48 13.51 -11.10
CA LYS A 51 10.37 14.46 -10.44
C LYS A 51 10.88 13.91 -9.11
N LEU A 52 10.00 13.34 -8.29
CA LEU A 52 10.32 12.80 -6.98
C LEU A 52 11.11 11.49 -7.05
N LEU A 53 10.84 10.67 -8.05
CA LEU A 53 11.50 9.38 -8.31
C LEU A 53 12.03 9.34 -9.77
N PRO A 54 13.10 10.10 -10.08
CA PRO A 54 13.56 10.26 -11.49
C PRO A 54 14.27 9.04 -12.07
N LYS A 55 14.81 8.17 -11.21
CA LYS A 55 15.63 7.00 -11.60
C LYS A 55 14.76 5.73 -11.72
N THR A 56 15.41 4.59 -11.66
CA THR A 56 14.87 3.23 -11.58
C THR A 56 15.45 2.52 -10.35
N ASN A 57 15.11 1.27 -10.14
CA ASN A 57 15.58 0.44 -9.04
C ASN A 57 15.08 0.90 -7.65
N TYR A 58 13.82 1.29 -7.57
CA TYR A 58 13.19 1.66 -6.32
C TYR A 58 12.50 0.49 -5.64
N ILE A 59 12.65 0.40 -4.31
CA ILE A 59 11.84 -0.47 -3.47
C ILE A 59 10.98 0.37 -2.53
N GLY A 60 9.66 0.20 -2.61
CA GLY A 60 8.69 0.90 -1.78
C GLY A 60 8.53 0.25 -0.41
N PHE A 61 8.49 1.05 0.64
CA PHE A 61 8.18 0.64 2.01
C PHE A 61 6.99 1.43 2.53
N SER A 62 5.96 0.74 3.03
CA SER A 62 4.83 1.36 3.73
C SER A 62 4.64 0.68 5.08
N LEU A 63 4.92 1.42 6.16
CA LEU A 63 4.99 0.90 7.53
C LEU A 63 4.05 1.61 8.50
N THR A 64 3.47 2.75 8.11
CA THR A 64 2.58 3.52 8.96
C THR A 64 1.13 3.05 8.85
N GLN A 65 0.40 3.15 9.95
CA GLN A 65 -1.02 2.82 10.01
C GLN A 65 -1.82 4.06 10.41
N GLY A 66 -2.91 4.34 9.71
CA GLY A 66 -3.76 5.49 10.00
C GLY A 66 -4.47 5.40 11.36
N ASN A 67 -4.74 4.19 11.86
CA ASN A 67 -5.38 3.97 13.17
C ASN A 67 -4.45 3.17 14.09
N LYS A 68 -3.88 3.85 15.09
CA LYS A 68 -2.93 3.29 16.07
C LYS A 68 -3.53 2.14 16.92
N TYR A 69 -4.83 2.15 17.15
CA TYR A 69 -5.51 1.11 17.96
C TYR A 69 -5.55 -0.27 17.29
N ARG A 70 -5.35 -0.33 15.98
CA ARG A 70 -5.41 -1.60 15.23
C ARG A 70 -4.16 -2.47 15.34
N LYS A 71 -3.07 -1.99 15.96
CA LYS A 71 -1.80 -2.73 16.20
C LYS A 71 -1.32 -3.53 14.98
N LYS A 72 -1.39 -2.94 13.79
CA LYS A 72 -0.99 -3.58 12.52
C LYS A 72 0.49 -3.40 12.20
N SER A 73 1.20 -2.58 12.97
CA SER A 73 2.59 -2.20 12.68
C SER A 73 3.54 -3.36 12.93
N TRP A 74 4.45 -3.55 12.00
CA TRP A 74 5.65 -4.34 12.21
C TRP A 74 6.77 -3.44 12.74
N SER A 75 7.79 -4.01 13.38
CA SER A 75 8.87 -3.21 13.99
C SER A 75 9.57 -2.33 12.95
N ILE A 76 9.70 -1.03 13.24
CA ILE A 76 10.44 -0.08 12.40
C ILE A 76 11.89 -0.52 12.17
N TYR A 77 12.54 -1.12 13.16
CA TYR A 77 13.92 -1.61 13.03
C TYR A 77 14.05 -2.74 12.01
N LYS A 78 13.02 -3.58 11.87
CA LYS A 78 13.00 -4.61 10.83
C LYS A 78 12.84 -4.00 9.43
N PHE A 79 12.04 -2.94 9.28
CA PHE A 79 11.95 -2.19 8.02
C PHE A 79 13.28 -1.51 7.68
N ILE A 80 13.94 -0.88 8.64
CA ILE A 80 15.28 -0.28 8.49
C ILE A 80 16.30 -1.34 8.05
N SER A 81 16.30 -2.52 8.70
CA SER A 81 17.17 -3.62 8.32
C SER A 81 16.94 -4.09 6.88
N LEU A 82 15.67 -4.21 6.45
CA LEU A 82 15.35 -4.58 5.07
C LEU A 82 15.76 -3.50 4.07
N ALA A 83 15.57 -2.22 4.41
CA ALA A 83 15.97 -1.10 3.57
C ALA A 83 17.50 -1.06 3.39
N ASN A 84 18.27 -1.26 4.44
CA ASN A 84 19.73 -1.36 4.33
C ASN A 84 20.18 -2.56 3.49
N LYS A 85 19.53 -3.72 3.63
CA LYS A 85 19.78 -4.88 2.76
C LYS A 85 19.43 -4.60 1.30
N SER A 86 18.44 -3.75 1.04
CA SER A 86 18.08 -3.37 -0.33
C SER A 86 19.13 -2.46 -0.98
N LEU A 87 19.77 -1.57 -0.20
CA LEU A 87 20.88 -0.74 -0.66
C LEU A 87 22.08 -1.59 -1.13
N ILE A 88 22.41 -2.66 -0.39
CA ILE A 88 23.47 -3.60 -0.79
C ILE A 88 23.17 -4.24 -2.16
N LYS A 89 21.90 -4.37 -2.51
CA LYS A 89 21.43 -4.88 -3.81
C LYS A 89 21.18 -3.77 -4.85
N ASN A 90 21.75 -2.59 -4.67
CA ASN A 90 21.57 -1.43 -5.54
C ASN A 90 20.10 -1.02 -5.75
N LYS A 91 19.26 -1.24 -4.73
CA LYS A 91 17.87 -0.76 -4.72
C LYS A 91 17.75 0.45 -3.80
N THR A 92 17.16 1.54 -4.30
CA THR A 92 16.93 2.73 -3.49
C THR A 92 15.64 2.62 -2.69
N PRO A 93 15.69 2.68 -1.35
CA PRO A 93 14.52 2.63 -0.50
C PRO A 93 13.65 3.88 -0.62
N VAL A 94 12.35 3.70 -0.84
CA VAL A 94 11.35 4.76 -0.88
C VAL A 94 10.32 4.50 0.21
N PHE A 95 10.21 5.41 1.16
CA PHE A 95 9.30 5.28 2.30
C PHE A 95 8.06 6.14 2.10
N PHE A 96 6.90 5.50 2.08
CA PHE A 96 5.59 6.15 2.08
C PHE A 96 5.18 6.43 3.51
N ILE A 97 5.42 7.65 3.96
CA ILE A 97 5.16 8.12 5.33
C ILE A 97 4.59 9.52 5.26
N GLU A 98 3.44 9.72 5.91
CA GLU A 98 2.78 11.02 5.99
C GLU A 98 3.68 12.10 6.63
N LYS A 99 3.59 13.34 6.15
CA LYS A 99 4.42 14.47 6.62
C LYS A 99 4.41 14.67 8.13
N ASN A 100 3.27 14.43 8.77
CA ASN A 100 3.10 14.58 10.22
C ASN A 100 3.81 13.52 11.08
N GLN A 101 4.50 12.57 10.47
CA GLN A 101 5.25 11.49 11.14
C GLN A 101 6.76 11.81 11.20
N GLU A 102 7.13 13.05 11.50
CA GLU A 102 8.53 13.55 11.48
C GLU A 102 9.50 12.67 12.26
N GLN A 103 9.12 12.26 13.47
CA GLN A 103 9.98 11.38 14.32
C GLN A 103 10.34 10.04 13.64
N ILE A 104 9.41 9.47 12.88
CA ILE A 104 9.65 8.24 12.14
C ILE A 104 10.57 8.51 10.95
N ILE A 105 10.32 9.61 10.24
CA ILE A 105 11.13 10.04 9.08
C ILE A 105 12.57 10.28 9.50
N GLU A 106 12.79 11.06 10.56
CA GLU A 106 14.14 11.33 11.08
C GLU A 106 14.87 10.06 11.52
N LYS A 107 14.18 9.18 12.24
CA LYS A 107 14.73 7.92 12.67
C LYS A 107 15.20 7.05 11.49
N ILE A 108 14.44 7.02 10.40
CA ILE A 108 14.82 6.27 9.20
C ILE A 108 15.95 6.98 8.46
N LYS A 109 15.90 8.31 8.28
CA LYS A 109 16.97 9.09 7.64
C LYS A 109 18.33 8.84 8.28
N ASN A 110 18.38 8.80 9.62
CA ASN A 110 19.61 8.60 10.37
C ASN A 110 20.20 7.18 10.22
N GLN A 111 19.40 6.19 9.81
CA GLN A 111 19.82 4.79 9.78
C GLN A 111 19.81 4.17 8.37
N VAL A 112 19.22 4.84 7.39
CA VAL A 112 19.12 4.36 6.00
C VAL A 112 19.61 5.46 5.06
N PRO A 113 20.92 5.48 4.73
CA PRO A 113 21.48 6.47 3.83
C PRO A 113 20.81 6.44 2.45
N GLY A 114 20.44 7.61 1.93
CA GLY A 114 19.81 7.71 0.61
C GLY A 114 18.35 7.26 0.53
N ALA A 115 17.67 7.02 1.67
CA ALA A 115 16.23 6.80 1.70
C ALA A 115 15.45 8.02 1.18
N ILE A 116 14.44 7.78 0.35
CA ILE A 116 13.59 8.82 -0.25
C ILE A 116 12.23 8.82 0.45
N PHE A 117 11.71 10.03 0.72
CA PHE A 117 10.42 10.27 1.38
C PHE A 117 9.58 11.19 0.47
N PRO A 118 8.93 10.66 -0.57
CA PRO A 118 8.30 11.48 -1.60
C PRO A 118 7.15 12.34 -1.05
N GLU A 119 6.37 11.82 -0.10
CA GLU A 119 5.26 12.56 0.50
C GLU A 119 5.74 13.77 1.32
N SER A 120 6.94 13.71 1.91
CA SER A 120 7.53 14.85 2.62
C SER A 120 8.13 15.90 1.70
N SER A 121 8.50 15.51 0.48
CA SER A 121 9.18 16.36 -0.50
C SER A 121 8.24 17.01 -1.52
N SER A 122 6.94 16.68 -1.48
CA SER A 122 5.92 17.24 -2.38
C SER A 122 4.94 18.13 -1.63
N ASP A 123 4.49 19.20 -2.28
CA ASP A 123 3.37 20.01 -1.78
C ASP A 123 2.01 19.35 -2.03
N ILE A 124 1.98 18.34 -2.90
CA ILE A 124 0.78 17.56 -3.21
C ILE A 124 0.69 16.40 -2.23
N SER A 125 -0.43 16.32 -1.51
CA SER A 125 -0.74 15.20 -0.60
C SER A 125 -2.09 14.60 -0.98
N CYS A 126 -2.07 13.53 -1.77
CA CYS A 126 -3.30 12.84 -2.16
C CYS A 126 -3.03 11.38 -2.56
N PRO A 127 -4.05 10.50 -2.45
CA PRO A 127 -3.94 9.09 -2.84
C PRO A 127 -3.51 8.88 -4.30
N ALA A 128 -3.92 9.77 -5.20
CA ALA A 128 -3.56 9.68 -6.61
C ALA A 128 -2.07 9.92 -6.87
N LEU A 129 -1.39 10.78 -6.09
CA LEU A 129 0.07 10.93 -6.15
C LEU A 129 0.76 9.65 -5.68
N VAL A 130 0.32 9.05 -4.58
CA VAL A 130 0.87 7.76 -4.11
C VAL A 130 0.72 6.68 -5.17
N THR A 131 -0.43 6.64 -5.85
CA THR A 131 -0.66 5.73 -6.98
C THR A 131 0.29 6.02 -8.14
N ALA A 132 0.51 7.29 -8.49
CA ALA A 132 1.47 7.68 -9.53
C ALA A 132 2.91 7.28 -9.15
N LEU A 133 3.32 7.49 -7.89
CA LEU A 133 4.62 7.06 -7.37
C LEU A 133 4.80 5.54 -7.44
N ALA A 134 3.72 4.77 -7.20
CA ALA A 134 3.76 3.31 -7.28
C ALA A 134 4.16 2.81 -8.67
N SER A 135 3.82 3.53 -9.75
CA SER A 135 4.25 3.18 -11.12
C SER A 135 5.77 3.32 -11.35
N ARG A 136 6.49 3.94 -10.42
CA ARG A 136 7.95 4.15 -10.47
C ARG A 136 8.73 3.11 -9.66
N LEU A 137 8.04 2.25 -8.93
CA LEU A 137 8.65 1.21 -8.10
C LEU A 137 8.87 -0.08 -8.88
N ASP A 138 9.92 -0.83 -8.53
CA ASP A 138 10.16 -2.18 -9.06
C ASP A 138 9.59 -3.26 -8.14
N GLN A 139 9.50 -2.97 -6.85
CA GLN A 139 8.97 -3.89 -5.83
C GLN A 139 8.55 -3.13 -4.58
N ALA A 140 7.79 -3.77 -3.70
CA ALA A 140 7.37 -3.13 -2.45
C ALA A 140 7.22 -4.12 -1.27
N ILE A 141 7.37 -3.58 -0.06
CA ILE A 141 7.04 -4.26 1.19
C ILE A 141 6.11 -3.35 1.99
N THR A 142 4.93 -3.84 2.31
CA THR A 142 3.89 -3.04 2.98
C THR A 142 3.28 -3.79 4.15
N ILE A 143 2.65 -3.06 5.06
CA ILE A 143 1.66 -3.62 5.98
C ILE A 143 0.26 -3.48 5.38
N ASP A 144 -0.75 -4.06 6.03
CA ASP A 144 -2.17 -3.88 5.68
C ASP A 144 -2.64 -2.44 5.97
N ASN A 145 -2.55 -1.58 4.95
CA ASN A 145 -2.97 -0.18 4.98
C ASN A 145 -3.48 0.30 3.60
N GLY A 146 -3.90 1.57 3.50
CA GLY A 146 -4.39 2.16 2.25
C GLY A 146 -3.33 2.20 1.14
N ILE A 147 -2.07 2.48 1.49
CA ILE A 147 -0.94 2.56 0.53
C ILE A 147 -0.69 1.21 -0.14
N MET A 148 -0.86 0.10 0.59
CA MET A 148 -0.80 -1.26 0.03
C MET A 148 -1.72 -1.40 -1.20
N HIS A 149 -2.96 -0.91 -1.11
CA HIS A 149 -3.91 -0.98 -2.22
C HIS A 149 -3.48 -0.11 -3.40
N MET A 150 -2.94 1.09 -3.15
CA MET A 150 -2.45 1.98 -4.20
C MET A 150 -1.26 1.36 -4.92
N ILE A 151 -0.29 0.81 -4.20
CA ILE A 151 0.88 0.13 -4.77
C ILE A 151 0.46 -1.13 -5.54
N SER A 152 -0.54 -1.86 -5.07
CA SER A 152 -1.00 -3.08 -5.74
C SER A 152 -1.54 -2.84 -7.17
N LEU A 153 -1.91 -1.60 -7.52
CA LEU A 153 -2.35 -1.22 -8.85
C LEU A 153 -1.21 -1.22 -9.88
N SER A 154 0.04 -1.17 -9.45
CA SER A 154 1.20 -1.16 -10.36
C SER A 154 1.63 -2.55 -10.84
N ASN A 155 1.00 -3.63 -10.33
CA ASN A 155 1.30 -5.01 -10.69
C ASN A 155 2.78 -5.40 -10.55
N ILE A 156 3.48 -4.77 -9.59
CA ILE A 156 4.87 -5.09 -9.25
C ILE A 156 4.93 -6.18 -8.17
N PRO A 157 6.04 -6.91 -8.05
CA PRO A 157 6.28 -7.82 -6.94
C PRO A 157 6.13 -7.10 -5.59
N MET A 158 5.19 -7.56 -4.77
CA MET A 158 4.90 -6.95 -3.47
C MET A 158 4.77 -8.00 -2.38
N VAL A 159 5.37 -7.74 -1.23
CA VAL A 159 5.14 -8.49 0.01
C VAL A 159 4.27 -7.67 0.95
N VAL A 160 3.19 -8.27 1.42
CA VAL A 160 2.28 -7.64 2.38
C VAL A 160 2.28 -8.38 3.70
N LEU A 161 2.55 -7.65 4.78
CA LEU A 161 2.59 -8.16 6.14
C LEU A 161 1.21 -7.96 6.80
N PHE A 162 0.53 -9.05 7.09
CA PHE A 162 -0.73 -9.06 7.82
C PHE A 162 -0.51 -9.47 9.27
N GLY A 163 -1.06 -8.69 10.18
CA GLY A 163 -1.12 -8.97 11.62
C GLY A 163 -2.54 -9.37 12.04
N PRO A 164 -3.24 -8.54 12.84
CA PRO A 164 -4.54 -8.90 13.44
C PRO A 164 -5.70 -8.94 12.43
N THR A 165 -5.55 -8.34 11.26
CA THR A 165 -6.60 -8.25 10.25
C THR A 165 -6.71 -9.51 9.40
N ASN A 166 -7.86 -9.69 8.75
CA ASN A 166 -8.14 -10.85 7.92
C ASN A 166 -7.57 -10.66 6.50
N SER A 167 -6.47 -11.34 6.20
CA SER A 167 -5.81 -11.27 4.89
C SER A 167 -6.70 -11.73 3.74
N SER A 168 -7.55 -12.75 3.95
CA SER A 168 -8.48 -13.24 2.92
C SER A 168 -9.50 -12.18 2.49
N LYS A 169 -9.81 -11.22 3.38
CA LYS A 169 -10.76 -10.15 3.13
C LYS A 169 -10.11 -8.92 2.50
N PHE A 170 -8.91 -8.55 2.97
CA PHE A 170 -8.31 -7.24 2.69
C PHE A 170 -7.09 -7.29 1.78
N ALA A 171 -6.49 -8.45 1.56
CA ALA A 171 -5.33 -8.54 0.69
C ALA A 171 -5.68 -8.24 -0.79
N PRO A 172 -4.78 -7.58 -1.53
CA PRO A 172 -4.90 -7.43 -2.96
C PRO A 172 -5.03 -8.78 -3.66
N LYS A 173 -5.86 -8.85 -4.69
CA LYS A 173 -6.16 -10.09 -5.45
C LYS A 173 -5.44 -10.07 -6.80
N ASN A 174 -4.12 -9.99 -6.79
CA ASN A 174 -3.29 -10.10 -7.98
C ASN A 174 -2.19 -11.16 -7.80
N SER A 175 -1.60 -11.61 -8.88
CA SER A 175 -0.55 -12.64 -8.90
C SER A 175 0.82 -12.14 -8.42
N TYR A 176 1.02 -10.84 -8.31
CA TYR A 176 2.29 -10.22 -7.94
C TYR A 176 2.44 -10.02 -6.42
N THR A 177 1.38 -10.27 -5.65
CA THR A 177 1.36 -10.03 -4.21
C THR A 177 1.56 -11.31 -3.42
N LYS A 178 2.63 -11.36 -2.61
CA LYS A 178 2.85 -12.41 -1.61
C LYS A 178 2.37 -11.93 -0.24
N ILE A 179 1.48 -12.70 0.38
CA ILE A 179 0.93 -12.40 1.70
C ILE A 179 1.72 -13.17 2.76
N LEU A 180 2.23 -12.45 3.76
CA LEU A 180 2.77 -13.00 5.00
C LEU A 180 1.79 -12.67 6.12
N ASP A 181 1.04 -13.67 6.58
CA ASP A 181 0.00 -13.53 7.60
C ASP A 181 0.50 -14.16 8.91
N SER A 182 0.69 -13.34 9.94
CA SER A 182 1.20 -13.79 11.25
C SER A 182 0.35 -14.88 11.91
N LYS A 183 -0.89 -15.04 11.49
CA LYS A 183 -1.78 -16.12 11.98
C LYS A 183 -1.59 -17.45 11.28
N LYS A 184 -0.82 -17.47 10.19
CA LYS A 184 -0.60 -18.65 9.33
C LYS A 184 0.87 -19.06 9.26
N ILE A 185 1.75 -18.28 9.88
CA ILE A 185 3.18 -18.57 9.97
C ILE A 185 3.42 -19.04 11.41
N ASP A 186 3.75 -20.31 11.58
CA ASP A 186 4.29 -20.80 12.84
C ASP A 186 5.68 -20.17 13.02
N LEU A 187 5.78 -19.34 14.06
CA LEU A 187 7.03 -18.67 14.47
C LEU A 187 7.60 -19.41 15.67
#